data_434b00ce2e4e4d0e56cc216c65bfe48c
#
_entry.id   434b00ce2e4e4d0e56cc216c65bfe48c
#
_cell.length_a   1.000
_cell.length_b   1.000
_cell.length_c   1.000
_cell.angle_alpha   90.00
_cell.angle_beta   90.00
_cell.angle_gamma   90.00
#
_symmetry.space_group_name_H-M   'P 1'
#
loop_
_entity.id
_entity.type
_entity.pdbx_description
1 polymer ?
#
loop_
_entity_poly.entity_id
_entity_poly.type
_entity_poly.pdbx_seq_one_letter_code
_entity_poly.pdbx_strand_id
1 'polypeptide(L)'
;MQSVNANGTTSLVFVTSEHCPFCKAWEQQVGQLYDQTPYGKNAPLRRIDISKIKTELPDLSPQVIGTPTFIILEFGKEIGRIRGYTDADMFYWQLSDYVAAYK
;
A
#
# COMPACT_ATOMS: atom_id res chain seq x y z
N MET A 1 12.01 -8.79 -18.56
CA MET A 1 11.85 -8.77 -18.07
C MET A 1 11.67 -8.50 -17.32
N GLN A 2 11.59 -8.49 -17.23
CA GLN A 2 11.43 -8.32 -16.58
C GLN A 2 11.24 -8.24 -15.68
N SER A 3 11.34 -8.21 -15.60
CA SER A 3 11.16 -8.22 -14.76
C SER A 3 10.82 -8.14 -13.90
N VAL A 4 10.98 -7.78 -13.82
CA VAL A 4 10.71 -7.77 -13.05
C VAL A 4 10.14 -7.73 -12.37
N ASN A 5 10.00 -7.42 -12.46
CA ASN A 5 9.43 -7.53 -11.82
C ASN A 5 9.15 -8.04 -11.64
N ALA A 6 9.62 -8.22 -11.97
CA ALA A 6 9.39 -8.85 -11.78
C ALA A 6 8.82 -9.21 -11.41
N ASN A 7 9.55 -9.32 -11.63
CA ASN A 7 8.76 -9.67 -10.78
C ASN A 7 7.55 -8.94 -10.51
N GLY A 8 7.08 -8.21 -10.60
CA GLY A 8 6.05 -7.27 -10.47
C GLY A 8 4.64 -7.76 -10.29
N THR A 9 4.47 -8.85 -9.56
CA THR A 9 3.14 -9.44 -9.35
C THR A 9 2.45 -8.83 -8.14
N THR A 10 3.21 -8.26 -7.21
CA THR A 10 2.67 -7.72 -5.96
C THR A 10 2.74 -6.20 -6.00
N SER A 11 1.73 -5.54 -5.46
CA SER A 11 1.74 -4.08 -5.34
C SER A 11 1.03 -3.66 -4.08
N LEU A 12 1.31 -2.43 -3.65
CA LEU A 12 0.69 -1.83 -2.48
C LEU A 12 -0.07 -0.59 -2.91
N VAL A 13 -1.36 -0.55 -2.62
CA VAL A 13 -2.20 0.62 -2.88
C VAL A 13 -2.41 1.37 -1.57
N PHE A 14 -1.97 2.62 -1.54
CA PHE A 14 -2.18 3.50 -0.39
C PHE A 14 -3.36 4.41 -0.70
N VAL A 15 -4.48 4.17 -0.02
CA VAL A 15 -5.66 5.02 -0.15
C VAL A 15 -5.55 6.13 0.87
N THR A 16 -5.45 7.36 0.38
CA THR A 16 -5.19 8.53 1.19
C THR A 16 -6.29 9.57 0.99
N SER A 17 -6.25 10.62 1.78
CA SER A 17 -7.14 11.76 1.59
C SER A 17 -6.43 13.02 2.03
N GLU A 18 -6.97 14.16 1.57
CA GLU A 18 -6.30 15.44 1.70
C GLU A 18 -6.12 15.86 3.17
N HIS A 19 -7.13 15.62 4.00
CA HIS A 19 -7.12 16.05 5.40
C HIS A 19 -7.02 14.84 6.32
N CYS A 20 -5.96 14.07 6.15
CA CYS A 20 -5.76 12.85 6.89
C CYS A 20 -4.42 12.93 7.64
N PRO A 21 -4.45 13.24 8.96
CA PRO A 21 -3.21 13.36 9.73
C PRO A 21 -2.38 12.07 9.74
N PHE A 22 -3.03 10.93 9.85
CA PHE A 22 -2.32 9.65 9.86
C PHE A 22 -1.73 9.31 8.50
N CYS A 23 -2.37 9.78 7.41
CA CYS A 23 -1.80 9.64 6.07
C CYS A 23 -0.52 10.45 5.95
N LYS A 24 -0.52 11.67 6.48
CA LYS A 24 0.66 12.52 6.47
C LYS A 24 1.77 11.92 7.31
N ALA A 25 1.43 11.37 8.47
CA ALA A 25 2.41 10.72 9.32
C ALA A 25 3.06 9.54 8.60
N TRP A 26 2.26 8.72 7.93
CA TRP A 26 2.80 7.61 7.16
C TRP A 26 3.74 8.09 6.06
N GLU A 27 3.35 9.14 5.31
CA GLU A 27 4.21 9.68 4.25
C GLU A 27 5.54 10.16 4.81
N GLN A 28 5.53 10.80 5.96
CA GLN A 28 6.75 11.32 6.57
C GLN A 28 7.64 10.22 7.12
N GLN A 29 7.04 9.20 7.71
CA GLN A 29 7.78 8.17 8.44
C GLN A 29 8.13 6.97 7.57
N VAL A 30 7.33 6.69 6.55
CA VAL A 30 7.49 5.50 5.72
C VAL A 30 7.53 5.86 4.23
N GLY A 31 6.55 6.63 3.78
CA GLY A 31 6.30 6.80 2.35
C GLY A 31 7.46 7.33 1.55
N GLN A 32 8.20 8.27 2.11
CA GLN A 32 9.32 8.90 1.40
C GLN A 32 10.44 7.92 1.06
N LEU A 33 10.62 6.91 1.92
CA LEU A 33 11.69 5.93 1.75
C LEU A 33 11.18 4.55 1.35
N TYR A 34 9.88 4.39 1.26
CA TYR A 34 9.29 3.08 1.02
C TYR A 34 9.87 2.40 -0.23
N ASP A 35 10.02 3.14 -1.32
CA ASP A 35 10.51 2.58 -2.59
C ASP A 35 11.93 2.03 -2.48
N GLN A 36 12.69 2.52 -1.50
CA GLN A 36 14.07 2.09 -1.31
C GLN A 36 14.18 0.88 -0.39
N THR A 37 13.09 0.51 0.26
CA THR A 37 13.08 -0.67 1.15
C THR A 37 12.89 -1.93 0.33
N PRO A 38 13.27 -3.09 0.88
CA PRO A 38 12.98 -4.37 0.22
C PRO A 38 11.49 -4.57 -0.03
N TYR A 39 10.63 -4.10 0.88
CA TYR A 39 9.19 -4.18 0.69
C TYR A 39 8.74 -3.38 -0.53
N GLY A 40 9.25 -2.14 -0.66
CA GLY A 40 8.89 -1.29 -1.79
C GLY A 40 9.35 -1.84 -3.12
N LYS A 41 10.49 -2.53 -3.11
CA LYS A 41 10.99 -3.16 -4.32
C LYS A 41 10.17 -4.37 -4.73
N ASN A 42 9.65 -5.10 -3.74
CA ASN A 42 8.83 -6.29 -4.00
C ASN A 42 7.36 -5.95 -4.22
N ALA A 43 6.90 -4.83 -3.67
CA ALA A 43 5.50 -4.39 -3.79
C ALA A 43 5.47 -2.89 -4.04
N PRO A 44 5.66 -2.47 -5.30
CA PRO A 44 5.66 -1.04 -5.64
C PRO A 44 4.38 -0.34 -5.19
N LEU A 45 4.53 0.92 -4.83
CA LEU A 45 3.49 1.72 -4.22
C LEU A 45 2.70 2.49 -5.27
N ARG A 46 1.37 2.45 -5.14
CA ARG A 46 0.47 3.32 -5.87
C ARG A 46 -0.36 4.11 -4.87
N ARG A 47 -0.34 5.43 -4.98
CA ARG A 47 -1.16 6.31 -4.16
C ARG A 47 -2.45 6.63 -4.88
N ILE A 48 -3.57 6.60 -4.16
CA ILE A 48 -4.85 6.98 -4.73
C ILE A 48 -5.68 7.73 -3.67
N ASP A 49 -6.30 8.82 -4.09
CA ASP A 49 -7.21 9.54 -3.20
C ASP A 49 -8.49 8.73 -3.04
N ILE A 50 -9.05 8.73 -1.83
CA ILE A 50 -10.25 7.94 -1.55
C ILE A 50 -11.42 8.35 -2.45
N SER A 51 -11.47 9.61 -2.85
CA SER A 51 -12.53 10.10 -3.73
C SER A 51 -12.50 9.48 -5.12
N LYS A 52 -11.37 8.88 -5.51
CA LYS A 52 -11.19 8.31 -6.84
C LYS A 52 -11.21 6.80 -6.86
N ILE A 53 -11.31 6.15 -5.70
CA ILE A 53 -11.15 4.70 -5.67
C ILE A 53 -12.29 3.99 -6.40
N LYS A 54 -13.51 4.51 -6.30
CA LYS A 54 -14.65 3.92 -6.99
C LYS A 54 -14.49 3.97 -8.50
N THR A 55 -13.91 5.04 -9.01
CA THR A 55 -13.73 5.24 -10.44
C THR A 55 -12.56 4.43 -10.98
N GLU A 56 -11.43 4.50 -10.28
CA GLU A 56 -10.18 3.92 -10.79
C GLU A 56 -9.97 2.48 -10.38
N LEU A 57 -10.45 2.10 -9.19
CA LEU A 57 -10.27 0.75 -8.67
C LEU A 57 -11.58 0.26 -8.06
N PRO A 58 -12.62 0.10 -8.89
CA PRO A 58 -13.95 -0.23 -8.37
C PRO A 58 -13.99 -1.55 -7.60
N ASP A 59 -13.20 -2.54 -7.99
CA ASP A 59 -13.19 -3.83 -7.30
C ASP A 59 -12.62 -3.73 -5.89
N LEU A 60 -11.81 -2.71 -5.63
CA LEU A 60 -11.21 -2.52 -4.31
C LEU A 60 -12.00 -1.56 -3.43
N SER A 61 -12.94 -0.82 -4.04
CA SER A 61 -13.65 0.23 -3.31
C SER A 61 -14.55 -0.29 -2.18
N PRO A 62 -15.14 -1.49 -2.25
CA PRO A 62 -16.01 -1.93 -1.16
C PRO A 62 -15.26 -1.93 0.18
N GLN A 63 -15.91 -1.40 1.20
CA GLN A 63 -15.41 -1.34 2.56
C GLN A 63 -14.17 -0.45 2.76
N VAL A 64 -13.81 0.37 1.77
CA VAL A 64 -12.83 1.43 2.01
C VAL A 64 -13.61 2.62 2.57
N ILE A 65 -13.66 2.68 3.90
CA ILE A 65 -14.48 3.67 4.60
C ILE A 65 -13.67 4.73 5.29
N GLY A 66 -12.36 4.66 5.21
CA GLY A 66 -11.51 5.66 5.87
C GLY A 66 -10.08 5.60 5.35
N THR A 67 -9.29 6.56 5.77
CA THR A 67 -7.89 6.67 5.39
C THR A 67 -7.02 6.81 6.63
N PRO A 68 -5.80 6.32 6.58
CA PRO A 68 -5.22 5.57 5.48
C PRO A 68 -5.73 4.12 5.44
N THR A 69 -5.84 3.58 4.24
CA THR A 69 -6.09 2.17 4.03
C THR A 69 -5.03 1.68 3.04
N PHE A 70 -4.39 0.56 3.36
CA PHE A 70 -3.35 -0.02 2.51
C PHE A 70 -3.86 -1.36 2.00
N ILE A 71 -3.90 -1.52 0.68
CA ILE A 71 -4.43 -2.74 0.06
C ILE A 71 -3.30 -3.43 -0.68
N ILE A 72 -3.07 -4.69 -0.34
CA ILE A 72 -2.01 -5.47 -0.96
C ILE A 72 -2.62 -6.31 -2.07
N LEU A 73 -2.06 -6.17 -3.27
CA LEU A 73 -2.52 -6.88 -4.45
C LEU A 73 -1.49 -7.88 -4.91
N GLU A 74 -1.98 -9.04 -5.34
CA GLU A 74 -1.16 -10.06 -6.00
C GLU A 74 -1.83 -10.35 -7.33
N PHE A 75 -1.10 -10.12 -8.44
CA PHE A 75 -1.67 -10.25 -9.79
C PHE A 75 -2.95 -9.41 -9.94
N GLY A 76 -2.96 -8.22 -9.32
CA GLY A 76 -4.10 -7.31 -9.39
C GLY A 76 -5.26 -7.64 -8.48
N LYS A 77 -5.17 -8.71 -7.68
CA LYS A 77 -6.25 -9.11 -6.77
C LYS A 77 -5.85 -8.86 -5.33
N GLU A 78 -6.80 -8.40 -4.56
CA GLU A 78 -6.56 -8.11 -3.14
C GLU A 78 -6.27 -9.38 -2.37
N ILE A 79 -5.14 -9.41 -1.66
CA ILE A 79 -4.78 -10.51 -0.77
C ILE A 79 -4.77 -10.08 0.68
N GLY A 80 -4.82 -8.77 0.96
CA GLY A 80 -4.85 -8.30 2.32
C GLY A 80 -5.04 -6.80 2.37
N ARG A 81 -5.32 -6.32 3.58
CA ARG A 81 -5.62 -4.91 3.81
C ARG A 81 -5.11 -4.50 5.18
N ILE A 82 -4.52 -3.33 5.27
CA ILE A 82 -4.13 -2.73 6.54
C ILE A 82 -4.95 -1.46 6.70
N ARG A 83 -5.71 -1.36 7.78
CA ARG A 83 -6.54 -0.19 8.03
C ARG A 83 -5.93 0.64 9.13
N GLY A 84 -5.67 1.91 8.81
CA GLY A 84 -5.09 2.84 9.76
C GLY A 84 -3.58 2.77 9.80
N TYR A 85 -2.98 3.66 10.57
CA TYR A 85 -1.54 3.73 10.71
C TYR A 85 -1.19 4.15 12.13
N THR A 86 -0.30 3.39 12.76
CA THR A 86 0.17 3.69 14.11
C THR A 86 1.61 4.20 14.07
N ASP A 87 2.51 3.37 13.60
CA ASP A 87 3.93 3.70 13.47
C ASP A 87 4.59 2.80 12.45
N ALA A 88 5.83 3.12 12.08
CA ALA A 88 6.54 2.39 11.03
C ALA A 88 6.73 0.92 11.36
N ASP A 89 7.09 0.61 12.61
CA ASP A 89 7.35 -0.78 12.99
C ASP A 89 6.09 -1.63 12.84
N MET A 90 4.96 -1.13 13.33
CA MET A 90 3.70 -1.87 13.21
C MET A 90 3.28 -2.02 11.76
N PHE A 91 3.46 -0.95 10.96
CA PHE A 91 3.11 -1.01 9.55
C PHE A 91 3.88 -2.11 8.84
N TYR A 92 5.21 -2.12 8.98
CA TYR A 92 6.03 -3.13 8.31
C TYR A 92 5.78 -4.53 8.86
N TRP A 93 5.49 -4.64 10.15
CA TRP A 93 5.16 -5.93 10.73
C TRP A 93 3.89 -6.51 10.09
N GLN A 94 2.86 -5.68 9.96
CA GLN A 94 1.61 -6.11 9.29
C GLN A 94 1.83 -6.40 7.82
N LEU A 95 2.62 -5.55 7.15
CA LEU A 95 2.89 -5.72 5.72
C LEU A 95 3.66 -7.02 5.46
N SER A 96 4.51 -7.43 6.39
CA SER A 96 5.32 -8.64 6.23
C SER A 96 4.50 -9.92 6.15
N ASP A 97 3.22 -9.88 6.55
CA ASP A 97 2.33 -11.03 6.37
C ASP A 97 2.02 -11.29 4.90
N TYR A 98 2.20 -10.28 4.05
CA TYR A 98 1.82 -10.36 2.64
C TYR A 98 2.98 -10.17 1.68
N VAL A 99 4.00 -9.43 2.09
CA VAL A 99 5.09 -9.02 1.23
C VAL A 99 6.42 -9.42 1.88
N ALA A 100 7.26 -10.10 1.11
CA ALA A 100 8.58 -10.47 1.59
C ALA A 100 9.50 -9.25 1.63
N ALA A 101 10.34 -9.17 2.67
CA ALA A 101 11.37 -8.15 2.77
C ALA A 101 12.64 -8.54 2.01
N TYR A 102 12.65 -9.71 1.41
CA TYR A 102 13.81 -10.22 0.67
C TYR A 102 13.32 -11.02 -0.53
N LYS A 103 14.24 -11.30 -1.42
CA LYS A 103 13.90 -12.10 -2.60
C LYS A 103 13.94 -13.57 -2.28
#